data_54fcbe35a0f6a37a607834147a95a68e
#
_entry.id   54fcbe35a0f6a37a607834147a95a68e
#
_cell.length_a   1.000
_cell.length_b   1.000
_cell.length_c   1.000
_cell.angle_alpha   90.00
_cell.angle_beta   90.00
_cell.angle_gamma   90.00
#
_symmetry.space_group_name_H-M   'P 1'
#
loop_
_entity.id
_entity.type
_entity.pdbx_description
1 polymer ?
#
loop_
_entity_poly.entity_id
_entity_poly.type
_entity_poly.pdbx_seq_one_letter_code
_entity_poly.pdbx_strand_id
1 'polypeptide(L)'
;MECSHLLTERLILDAVTHDDLDQVHALHADPQVWRHLPAGRHDTRERSAAYIDSIERGWAADGARILGRRPGRDLGDSLPGGILLGVGGCTVRHSAMWNLYYRLSPAAQGHGFAAEMVKAACDAAADLRPDLPLVASVLAHNRSSQATALRAGLKQVWRGPDPGNPDVSAVRLIYADRPLSDGLIETLTRP
;
A
#
# COMPACT_ATOMS: atom_id res chain seq x y z
N MET A 1 11.73 4.08 -17.76
CA MET A 1 12.67 3.49 -16.76
C MET A 1 11.89 2.45 -15.99
N GLU A 2 12.26 1.18 -16.11
CA GLU A 2 11.56 0.12 -15.37
C GLU A 2 11.96 0.20 -13.88
N CYS A 3 11.06 0.68 -13.02
CA CYS A 3 11.30 0.67 -11.58
C CYS A 3 10.97 -0.70 -10.94
N SER A 4 11.29 -1.81 -11.62
CA SER A 4 11.02 -3.17 -11.09
C SER A 4 11.89 -3.53 -9.90
N HIS A 5 12.93 -2.73 -9.67
CA HIS A 5 13.89 -2.92 -8.59
C HIS A 5 14.32 -1.56 -8.05
N LEU A 6 14.01 -1.26 -6.80
CA LEU A 6 14.45 -0.05 -6.11
C LEU A 6 15.19 -0.43 -4.84
N LEU A 7 16.34 0.20 -4.63
CA LEU A 7 17.11 0.07 -3.38
C LEU A 7 16.86 1.30 -2.51
N THR A 8 16.61 1.05 -1.24
CA THR A 8 16.58 2.08 -0.21
C THR A 8 17.71 1.82 0.80
N GLU A 9 17.80 2.60 1.85
CA GLU A 9 18.83 2.42 2.86
C GLU A 9 18.85 1.01 3.48
N ARG A 10 17.66 0.42 3.72
CA ARG A 10 17.50 -0.84 4.43
C ARG A 10 16.70 -1.91 3.67
N LEU A 11 16.06 -1.55 2.57
CA LEU A 11 15.13 -2.42 1.86
C LEU A 11 15.52 -2.60 0.41
N ILE A 12 15.21 -3.76 -0.13
CA ILE A 12 15.10 -4.04 -1.54
C ILE A 12 13.60 -4.06 -1.86
N LEU A 13 13.18 -3.25 -2.80
CA LEU A 13 11.80 -3.14 -3.25
C LEU A 13 11.71 -3.73 -4.66
N ASP A 14 11.26 -4.97 -4.75
CA ASP A 14 11.11 -5.71 -6.01
C ASP A 14 9.65 -5.79 -6.45
N ALA A 15 9.44 -6.05 -7.72
CA ALA A 15 8.15 -6.45 -8.23
C ALA A 15 7.67 -7.72 -7.52
N VAL A 16 6.43 -7.70 -7.02
CA VAL A 16 5.78 -8.91 -6.53
C VAL A 16 5.38 -9.76 -7.73
N THR A 17 5.77 -11.04 -7.70
CA THR A 17 5.49 -12.03 -8.75
C THR A 17 4.83 -13.27 -8.15
N HIS A 18 4.40 -14.20 -9.00
CA HIS A 18 3.87 -15.50 -8.56
C HIS A 18 4.86 -16.33 -7.75
N ASP A 19 6.18 -16.09 -7.87
CA ASP A 19 7.19 -16.74 -7.02
C ASP A 19 7.06 -16.32 -5.54
N ASP A 20 6.44 -15.19 -5.29
CA ASP A 20 6.17 -14.69 -3.93
C ASP A 20 4.82 -15.18 -3.35
N LEU A 21 4.03 -15.99 -4.10
CA LEU A 21 2.65 -16.31 -3.75
C LEU A 21 2.48 -16.85 -2.33
N ASP A 22 3.35 -17.75 -1.88
CA ASP A 22 3.22 -18.33 -0.54
C ASP A 22 3.48 -17.29 0.55
N GLN A 23 4.45 -16.41 0.37
CA GLN A 23 4.76 -15.32 1.31
C GLN A 23 3.68 -14.23 1.29
N VAL A 24 3.17 -13.88 0.11
CA VAL A 24 2.06 -12.94 -0.06
C VAL A 24 0.79 -13.49 0.58
N HIS A 25 0.49 -14.79 0.39
CA HIS A 25 -0.65 -15.42 1.03
C HIS A 25 -0.50 -15.43 2.55
N ALA A 26 0.65 -15.83 3.09
CA ALA A 26 0.91 -15.82 4.53
C ALA A 26 0.69 -14.42 5.14
N LEU A 27 1.18 -13.37 4.47
CA LEU A 27 0.98 -11.98 4.89
C LEU A 27 -0.51 -11.59 4.88
N HIS A 28 -1.23 -11.89 3.78
CA HIS A 28 -2.61 -11.45 3.62
C HIS A 28 -3.62 -12.34 4.36
N ALA A 29 -3.26 -13.55 4.74
CA ALA A 29 -4.08 -14.44 5.57
C ALA A 29 -3.93 -14.17 7.08
N ASP A 30 -2.92 -13.42 7.49
CA ASP A 30 -2.67 -13.12 8.90
C ASP A 30 -3.74 -12.17 9.47
N PRO A 31 -4.55 -12.60 10.46
CA PRO A 31 -5.57 -11.75 11.06
C PRO A 31 -5.00 -10.50 11.76
N GLN A 32 -3.74 -10.52 12.22
CA GLN A 32 -3.09 -9.36 12.85
C GLN A 32 -2.82 -8.24 11.83
N VAL A 33 -2.49 -8.61 10.60
CA VAL A 33 -2.30 -7.66 9.48
C VAL A 33 -3.63 -6.97 9.12
N TRP A 34 -4.74 -7.68 9.27
CA TRP A 34 -6.07 -7.21 8.88
C TRP A 34 -6.96 -6.79 10.06
N ARG A 35 -6.41 -6.66 11.28
CA ARG A 35 -7.21 -6.33 12.48
C ARG A 35 -8.06 -5.06 12.35
N HIS A 36 -7.67 -4.12 11.50
CA HIS A 36 -8.39 -2.86 11.27
C HIS A 36 -9.38 -2.94 10.09
N LEU A 37 -9.33 -3.98 9.26
CA LEU A 37 -10.27 -4.26 8.16
C LEU A 37 -10.35 -5.77 7.92
N PRO A 38 -11.01 -6.55 8.80
CA PRO A 38 -11.03 -8.02 8.71
C PRO A 38 -11.59 -8.58 7.40
N ALA A 39 -12.52 -7.86 6.75
CA ALA A 39 -13.09 -8.24 5.47
C ALA A 39 -12.08 -8.25 4.30
N GLY A 40 -10.96 -7.55 4.46
CA GLY A 40 -9.88 -7.53 3.46
C GLY A 40 -8.97 -8.75 3.50
N ARG A 41 -9.02 -9.57 4.58
CA ARG A 41 -8.15 -10.72 4.75
C ARG A 41 -8.37 -11.76 3.65
N HIS A 42 -7.28 -12.30 3.11
CA HIS A 42 -7.36 -13.38 2.14
C HIS A 42 -7.61 -14.70 2.87
N ASP A 43 -8.72 -15.32 2.56
CA ASP A 43 -9.18 -16.60 3.12
C ASP A 43 -8.68 -17.79 2.30
N THR A 44 -8.30 -17.59 1.05
CA THR A 44 -7.78 -18.63 0.17
C THR A 44 -6.51 -18.20 -0.56
N ARG A 45 -5.73 -19.20 -1.01
CA ARG A 45 -4.51 -18.98 -1.80
C ARG A 45 -4.83 -18.42 -3.19
N GLU A 46 -5.96 -18.82 -3.76
CA GLU A 46 -6.47 -18.34 -5.05
C GLU A 46 -6.76 -16.83 -5.01
N ARG A 47 -7.30 -16.33 -3.90
CA ARG A 47 -7.49 -14.89 -3.71
C ARG A 47 -6.17 -14.14 -3.72
N SER A 48 -5.12 -14.72 -3.13
CA SER A 48 -3.77 -14.13 -3.16
C SER A 48 -3.15 -14.19 -4.56
N ALA A 49 -3.37 -15.26 -5.31
CA ALA A 49 -2.94 -15.37 -6.70
C ALA A 49 -3.64 -14.31 -7.58
N ALA A 50 -4.96 -14.18 -7.48
CA ALA A 50 -5.72 -13.15 -8.20
C ALA A 50 -5.28 -11.71 -7.83
N TYR A 51 -4.85 -11.50 -6.58
CA TYR A 51 -4.26 -10.24 -6.16
C TYR A 51 -2.92 -9.98 -6.88
N ILE A 52 -2.04 -10.97 -6.98
CA ILE A 52 -0.78 -10.86 -7.74
C ILE A 52 -1.06 -10.58 -9.22
N ASP A 53 -1.99 -11.32 -9.85
CA ASP A 53 -2.42 -11.06 -11.23
C ASP A 53 -2.86 -9.61 -11.44
N SER A 54 -3.56 -9.03 -10.44
CA SER A 54 -4.00 -7.63 -10.52
C SER A 54 -2.84 -6.63 -10.46
N ILE A 55 -1.79 -6.98 -9.72
CA ILE A 55 -0.55 -6.18 -9.63
C ILE A 55 0.19 -6.23 -10.98
N GLU A 56 0.39 -7.42 -11.51
CA GLU A 56 1.09 -7.62 -12.79
C GLU A 56 0.38 -6.90 -13.95
N ARG A 57 -0.96 -6.97 -14.01
CA ARG A 57 -1.74 -6.20 -14.99
C ARG A 57 -1.59 -4.69 -14.82
N GLY A 58 -1.59 -4.20 -13.58
CA GLY A 58 -1.36 -2.77 -13.29
C GLY A 58 0.03 -2.31 -13.74
N TRP A 59 1.02 -3.18 -13.64
CA TRP A 59 2.37 -2.90 -14.13
C TRP A 59 2.41 -2.71 -15.65
N ALA A 60 1.75 -3.59 -16.36
CA ALA A 60 1.71 -3.55 -17.83
C ALA A 60 0.94 -2.33 -18.36
N ALA A 61 -0.11 -1.90 -17.64
CA ALA A 61 -0.99 -0.82 -18.07
C ALA A 61 -0.45 0.59 -17.76
N ASP A 62 0.02 0.80 -16.52
CA ASP A 62 0.26 2.15 -16.00
C ASP A 62 1.70 2.37 -15.52
N GLY A 63 2.56 1.36 -15.56
CA GLY A 63 3.87 1.37 -14.91
C GLY A 63 3.77 1.47 -13.38
N ALA A 64 2.55 1.37 -12.84
CA ALA A 64 2.23 1.45 -11.43
C ALA A 64 2.56 0.15 -10.72
N ARG A 65 2.98 0.23 -9.45
CA ARG A 65 3.64 -0.89 -8.79
C ARG A 65 3.24 -1.03 -7.35
N ILE A 66 2.97 -2.26 -6.98
CA ILE A 66 3.06 -2.70 -5.59
C ILE A 66 4.32 -3.54 -5.49
N LEU A 67 5.26 -3.14 -4.63
CA LEU A 67 6.54 -3.77 -4.48
C LEU A 67 6.55 -4.67 -3.24
N GLY A 68 7.10 -5.85 -3.39
CA GLY A 68 7.47 -6.71 -2.27
C GLY A 68 8.62 -6.07 -1.49
N ARG A 69 8.60 -6.26 -0.18
CA ARG A 69 9.59 -5.67 0.71
C ARG A 69 10.47 -6.77 1.32
N ARG A 70 11.77 -6.65 1.07
CA ARG A 70 12.77 -7.55 1.63
C ARG A 70 13.88 -6.73 2.26
N PRO A 71 14.46 -7.12 3.38
CA PRO A 71 15.65 -6.47 3.90
C PRO A 71 16.82 -6.72 2.96
N GLY A 72 17.59 -5.69 2.68
CA GLY A 72 18.83 -5.80 1.91
C GLY A 72 19.97 -6.49 2.69
N ARG A 73 19.78 -6.66 4.00
CA ARG A 73 20.70 -7.34 4.94
C ARG A 73 19.90 -7.90 6.11
N ASP A 74 20.49 -8.81 6.87
CA ASP A 74 19.91 -9.30 8.11
C ASP A 74 19.78 -8.16 9.12
N LEU A 75 18.59 -8.07 9.73
CA LEU A 75 18.25 -7.08 10.74
C LEU A 75 18.05 -7.72 12.12
N GLY A 76 18.64 -8.89 12.33
CA GLY A 76 18.52 -9.73 13.50
C GLY A 76 17.73 -11.02 13.24
N ASP A 77 17.64 -11.89 14.23
CA ASP A 77 17.08 -13.24 14.11
C ASP A 77 15.61 -13.28 13.64
N SER A 78 14.85 -12.21 13.89
CA SER A 78 13.43 -12.14 13.53
C SER A 78 13.19 -11.62 12.11
N LEU A 79 14.20 -11.06 11.46
CA LEU A 79 14.09 -10.38 10.16
C LEU A 79 15.28 -10.73 9.25
N PRO A 80 15.43 -12.00 8.86
CA PRO A 80 16.54 -12.43 8.01
C PRO A 80 16.49 -11.77 6.63
N GLY A 81 17.64 -11.61 6.00
CA GLY A 81 17.77 -11.12 4.64
C GLY A 81 17.01 -11.98 3.63
N GLY A 82 16.43 -11.35 2.61
CA GLY A 82 15.79 -12.04 1.50
C GLY A 82 14.33 -12.45 1.71
N ILE A 83 13.76 -12.29 2.92
CA ILE A 83 12.34 -12.59 3.15
C ILE A 83 11.44 -11.41 2.80
N LEU A 84 10.20 -11.69 2.42
CA LEU A 84 9.17 -10.68 2.21
C LEU A 84 8.69 -10.15 3.57
N LEU A 85 8.94 -8.88 3.86
CA LEU A 85 8.46 -8.22 5.08
C LEU A 85 7.07 -7.59 4.92
N GLY A 86 6.66 -7.37 3.68
CA GLY A 86 5.38 -6.77 3.35
C GLY A 86 5.27 -6.42 1.87
N VAL A 87 4.14 -5.86 1.50
CA VAL A 87 3.87 -5.36 0.14
C VAL A 87 3.40 -3.92 0.22
N GLY A 88 3.67 -3.13 -0.82
CA GLY A 88 3.17 -1.77 -0.89
C GLY A 88 3.74 -1.00 -2.08
N GLY A 89 3.16 0.15 -2.33
CA GLY A 89 3.51 1.00 -3.46
C GLY A 89 2.35 1.90 -3.86
N CYS A 90 2.42 2.46 -5.07
CA CYS A 90 1.38 3.28 -5.65
C CYS A 90 0.80 2.60 -6.89
N THR A 91 -0.52 2.60 -7.03
CA THR A 91 -1.23 2.12 -8.23
C THR A 91 -2.16 3.20 -8.75
N VAL A 92 -2.27 3.34 -10.08
CA VAL A 92 -3.25 4.25 -10.65
C VAL A 92 -4.65 3.70 -10.44
N ARG A 93 -5.54 4.55 -9.94
CA ARG A 93 -6.97 4.25 -9.75
C ARG A 93 -7.82 5.28 -10.47
N HIS A 94 -8.93 4.81 -11.05
CA HIS A 94 -9.88 5.64 -11.79
C HIS A 94 -9.22 6.47 -12.91
N SER A 95 -8.03 6.10 -13.37
CA SER A 95 -7.18 6.89 -14.30
C SER A 95 -6.94 8.34 -13.83
N ALA A 96 -7.14 8.65 -12.54
CA ALA A 96 -7.22 9.98 -11.99
C ALA A 96 -6.32 10.24 -10.77
N MET A 97 -5.74 9.20 -10.18
CA MET A 97 -4.90 9.33 -9.01
C MET A 97 -3.96 8.15 -8.80
N TRP A 98 -2.88 8.37 -8.06
CA TRP A 98 -2.08 7.34 -7.43
C TRP A 98 -2.71 6.93 -6.10
N ASN A 99 -3.07 5.66 -5.94
CA ASN A 99 -3.52 5.09 -4.67
C ASN A 99 -2.32 4.48 -3.92
N LEU A 100 -1.99 5.07 -2.80
CA LEU A 100 -0.96 4.54 -1.90
C LEU A 100 -1.51 3.36 -1.10
N TYR A 101 -0.82 2.25 -1.15
CA TYR A 101 -1.14 1.03 -0.41
C TYR A 101 0.10 0.42 0.21
N TYR A 102 -0.01 -0.14 1.41
CA TYR A 102 1.03 -0.97 2.03
C TYR A 102 0.45 -1.89 3.12
N ARG A 103 1.07 -3.04 3.26
CA ARG A 103 0.85 -4.03 4.31
C ARG A 103 2.19 -4.58 4.78
N LEU A 104 2.39 -4.63 6.08
CA LEU A 104 3.60 -5.18 6.70
C LEU A 104 3.24 -6.32 7.63
N SER A 105 4.08 -7.35 7.66
CA SER A 105 4.00 -8.39 8.69
C SER A 105 4.12 -7.77 10.09
N PRO A 106 3.52 -8.36 11.12
CA PRO A 106 3.64 -7.85 12.49
C PRO A 106 5.10 -7.66 12.93
N ALA A 107 6.00 -8.58 12.55
CA ALA A 107 7.43 -8.49 12.86
C ALA A 107 8.12 -7.29 12.20
N ALA A 108 7.64 -6.84 11.04
CA ALA A 108 8.21 -5.69 10.32
C ALA A 108 7.66 -4.33 10.79
N GLN A 109 6.61 -4.33 11.64
CA GLN A 109 6.01 -3.10 12.15
C GLN A 109 6.92 -2.45 13.22
N GLY A 110 6.84 -1.13 13.36
CA GLY A 110 7.63 -0.39 14.36
C GLY A 110 9.07 -0.04 13.94
N HIS A 111 9.61 -0.65 12.88
CA HIS A 111 10.98 -0.43 12.40
C HIS A 111 11.14 0.73 11.40
N GLY A 112 10.07 1.44 11.09
CA GLY A 112 10.10 2.55 10.12
C GLY A 112 10.06 2.12 8.63
N PHE A 113 9.99 0.82 8.33
CA PHE A 113 9.98 0.30 6.96
C PHE A 113 8.81 0.80 6.12
N ALA A 114 7.62 1.01 6.74
CA ALA A 114 6.50 1.59 6.03
C ALA A 114 6.82 2.99 5.49
N ALA A 115 7.43 3.84 6.31
CA ALA A 115 7.77 5.21 5.89
C ALA A 115 8.82 5.22 4.79
N GLU A 116 9.83 4.34 4.88
CA GLU A 116 10.90 4.20 3.89
C GLU A 116 10.35 3.74 2.53
N MET A 117 9.52 2.69 2.53
CA MET A 117 8.86 2.20 1.32
C MET A 117 7.92 3.25 0.72
N VAL A 118 7.10 3.88 1.56
CA VAL A 118 6.14 4.89 1.11
C VAL A 118 6.86 6.06 0.45
N LYS A 119 7.98 6.52 1.03
CA LYS A 119 8.77 7.58 0.41
C LYS A 119 9.26 7.16 -0.98
N ALA A 120 9.88 6.00 -1.13
CA ALA A 120 10.36 5.51 -2.41
C ALA A 120 9.22 5.34 -3.44
N ALA A 121 8.05 4.86 -3.00
CA ALA A 121 6.88 4.71 -3.86
C ALA A 121 6.30 6.05 -4.30
N CYS A 122 6.29 7.05 -3.43
CA CYS A 122 5.82 8.40 -3.74
C CYS A 122 6.76 9.10 -4.73
N ASP A 123 8.07 9.00 -4.51
CA ASP A 123 9.08 9.56 -5.41
C ASP A 123 8.92 8.94 -6.82
N ALA A 124 8.83 7.60 -6.92
CA ALA A 124 8.63 6.91 -8.19
C ALA A 124 7.29 7.27 -8.89
N ALA A 125 6.22 7.44 -8.13
CA ALA A 125 4.91 7.85 -8.66
C ALA A 125 4.96 9.28 -9.22
N ALA A 126 5.64 10.20 -8.52
CA ALA A 126 5.81 11.58 -8.96
C ALA A 126 6.65 11.68 -10.24
N ASP A 127 7.68 10.83 -10.39
CA ASP A 127 8.51 10.78 -11.61
C ASP A 127 7.74 10.20 -12.81
N LEU A 128 6.89 9.19 -12.58
CA LEU A 128 6.14 8.52 -13.65
C LEU A 128 4.95 9.35 -14.15
N ARG A 129 4.12 9.87 -13.26
CA ARG A 129 2.91 10.64 -13.57
C ARG A 129 2.73 11.77 -12.56
N PRO A 130 3.49 12.87 -12.70
CA PRO A 130 3.40 14.03 -11.80
C PRO A 130 2.06 14.78 -11.90
N ASP A 131 1.31 14.55 -12.97
CA ASP A 131 -0.03 15.08 -13.20
C ASP A 131 -1.07 14.50 -12.24
N LEU A 132 -0.89 13.25 -11.77
CA LEU A 132 -1.83 12.58 -10.90
C LEU A 132 -1.56 12.91 -9.40
N PRO A 133 -2.61 13.24 -8.62
CA PRO A 133 -2.46 13.38 -7.18
C PRO A 133 -2.16 12.04 -6.51
N LEU A 134 -1.35 12.06 -5.46
CA LEU A 134 -1.10 10.93 -4.60
C LEU A 134 -2.14 10.92 -3.47
N VAL A 135 -2.84 9.79 -3.31
CA VAL A 135 -3.95 9.65 -2.37
C VAL A 135 -3.77 8.42 -1.49
N ALA A 136 -4.07 8.56 -0.20
CA ALA A 136 -4.17 7.47 0.76
C ALA A 136 -5.53 7.49 1.45
N SER A 137 -6.27 6.38 1.36
CA SER A 137 -7.50 6.16 2.11
C SER A 137 -7.22 5.37 3.39
N VAL A 138 -7.56 5.92 4.55
CA VAL A 138 -7.20 5.37 5.85
C VAL A 138 -8.42 5.36 6.78
N LEU A 139 -8.65 4.24 7.48
CA LEU A 139 -9.68 4.21 8.54
C LEU A 139 -9.26 5.06 9.74
N ALA A 140 -10.18 5.82 10.31
CA ALA A 140 -9.91 6.79 11.37
C ALA A 140 -9.32 6.17 12.65
N HIS A 141 -9.58 4.88 12.90
CA HIS A 141 -8.98 4.16 14.03
C HIS A 141 -7.57 3.61 13.72
N ASN A 142 -7.12 3.61 12.45
CA ASN A 142 -5.78 3.15 12.07
C ASN A 142 -4.74 4.26 12.22
N ARG A 143 -4.35 4.54 13.47
CA ARG A 143 -3.41 5.63 13.82
C ARG A 143 -2.04 5.48 13.18
N SER A 144 -1.56 4.25 13.01
CA SER A 144 -0.25 3.99 12.39
C SER A 144 -0.24 4.40 10.91
N SER A 145 -1.29 4.08 10.16
CA SER A 145 -1.41 4.51 8.77
C SER A 145 -1.59 6.02 8.61
N GLN A 146 -2.32 6.67 9.53
CA GLN A 146 -2.40 8.14 9.54
C GLN A 146 -1.01 8.77 9.71
N ALA A 147 -0.24 8.29 10.71
CA ALA A 147 1.11 8.79 10.95
C ALA A 147 2.04 8.57 9.74
N THR A 148 1.90 7.45 9.05
CA THR A 148 2.69 7.15 7.83
C THR A 148 2.30 8.10 6.69
N ALA A 149 1.02 8.35 6.45
CA ALA A 149 0.56 9.29 5.43
C ALA A 149 1.06 10.72 5.70
N LEU A 150 0.99 11.17 6.96
CA LEU A 150 1.51 12.48 7.35
C LEU A 150 3.03 12.61 7.16
N ARG A 151 3.79 11.56 7.52
CA ARG A 151 5.27 11.53 7.30
C ARG A 151 5.63 11.52 5.82
N ALA A 152 4.78 10.99 4.96
CA ALA A 152 4.94 11.06 3.51
C ALA A 152 4.59 12.45 2.93
N GLY A 153 4.25 13.42 3.76
CA GLY A 153 3.91 14.78 3.34
C GLY A 153 2.46 14.96 2.90
N LEU A 154 1.63 13.91 2.99
CA LEU A 154 0.22 14.00 2.64
C LEU A 154 -0.56 14.76 3.71
N LYS A 155 -1.59 15.50 3.30
CA LYS A 155 -2.48 16.25 4.18
C LYS A 155 -3.88 15.64 4.15
N GLN A 156 -4.58 15.63 5.27
CA GLN A 156 -5.98 15.21 5.29
C GLN A 156 -6.83 16.22 4.51
N VAL A 157 -7.50 15.74 3.47
CA VAL A 157 -8.36 16.55 2.58
C VAL A 157 -9.84 16.24 2.75
N TRP A 158 -10.18 15.06 3.33
CA TRP A 158 -11.57 14.69 3.56
C TRP A 158 -11.70 13.75 4.77
N ARG A 159 -12.89 13.76 5.41
CA ARG A 159 -13.30 12.87 6.48
C ARG A 159 -14.81 12.65 6.40
N GLY A 160 -15.24 11.39 6.45
CA GLY A 160 -16.66 11.04 6.48
C GLY A 160 -16.87 9.54 6.70
N PRO A 161 -18.12 9.07 6.54
CA PRO A 161 -18.43 7.65 6.61
C PRO A 161 -17.61 6.85 5.62
N ASP A 162 -17.32 5.56 5.94
CA ASP A 162 -16.67 4.63 5.03
C ASP A 162 -17.70 3.75 4.30
N PRO A 163 -18.22 4.19 3.14
CA PRO A 163 -19.27 3.46 2.44
C PRO A 163 -18.76 2.09 2.01
N GLY A 164 -19.59 1.06 2.14
CA GLY A 164 -19.21 -0.31 1.85
C GLY A 164 -18.41 -1.01 2.95
N ASN A 165 -18.07 -0.34 4.05
CA ASN A 165 -17.49 -1.00 5.22
C ASN A 165 -18.58 -1.79 5.97
N PRO A 166 -18.33 -3.07 6.35
CA PRO A 166 -19.28 -3.84 7.17
C PRO A 166 -19.64 -3.16 8.51
N ASP A 167 -18.71 -2.39 9.09
CA ASP A 167 -18.99 -1.52 10.23
C ASP A 167 -19.54 -0.18 9.72
N VAL A 168 -20.85 0.01 9.87
CA VAL A 168 -21.55 1.23 9.44
C VAL A 168 -21.09 2.50 10.21
N SER A 169 -20.42 2.33 11.34
CA SER A 169 -19.83 3.43 12.11
C SER A 169 -18.42 3.81 11.66
N ALA A 170 -17.84 3.05 10.72
CA ALA A 170 -16.50 3.28 10.23
C ALA A 170 -16.36 4.65 9.59
N VAL A 171 -15.29 5.34 9.95
CA VAL A 171 -14.93 6.63 9.39
C VAL A 171 -13.68 6.51 8.55
N ARG A 172 -13.76 6.97 7.30
CA ARG A 172 -12.65 7.08 6.36
C ARG A 172 -12.04 8.48 6.42
N LEU A 173 -10.73 8.54 6.36
CA LEU A 173 -9.94 9.74 6.14
C LEU A 173 -9.27 9.62 4.77
N ILE A 174 -9.30 10.68 3.98
CA ILE A 174 -8.54 10.77 2.72
C ILE A 174 -7.41 11.76 2.94
N TYR A 175 -6.20 11.31 2.63
CA TYR A 175 -4.99 12.11 2.62
C TYR A 175 -4.52 12.29 1.18
N ALA A 176 -4.02 13.47 0.82
CA ALA A 176 -3.46 13.73 -0.50
C ALA A 176 -2.27 14.70 -0.45
N ASP A 177 -1.43 14.66 -1.48
CA ASP A 177 -0.27 15.55 -1.65
C ASP A 177 -0.70 16.98 -2.08
N ARG A 178 -1.90 17.10 -2.65
CA ARG A 178 -2.49 18.34 -3.18
C ARG A 178 -4.01 18.34 -3.01
N PRO A 179 -4.69 19.50 -3.17
CA PRO A 179 -6.14 19.54 -3.20
C PRO A 179 -6.71 18.63 -4.30
N LEU A 180 -7.81 17.93 -3.98
CA LEU A 180 -8.54 17.08 -4.92
C LEU A 180 -9.76 17.82 -5.45
N SER A 181 -10.15 17.52 -6.69
CA SER A 181 -11.42 18.03 -7.23
C SER A 181 -12.62 17.38 -6.52
N ASP A 182 -13.74 18.08 -6.48
CA ASP A 182 -14.98 17.57 -5.89
C ASP A 182 -15.43 16.25 -6.54
N GLY A 183 -15.30 16.14 -7.87
CA GLY A 183 -15.63 14.91 -8.61
C GLY A 183 -14.75 13.72 -8.23
N LEU A 184 -13.47 13.96 -7.94
CA LEU A 184 -12.59 12.87 -7.45
C LEU A 184 -12.94 12.48 -6.03
N ILE A 185 -13.20 13.45 -5.15
CA ILE A 185 -13.67 13.17 -3.77
C ILE A 185 -14.97 12.37 -3.82
N GLU A 186 -15.93 12.77 -4.64
CA GLU A 186 -17.18 12.04 -4.81
C GLU A 186 -16.93 10.60 -5.28
N THR A 187 -16.04 10.39 -6.26
CA THR A 187 -15.67 9.05 -6.73
C THR A 187 -15.08 8.19 -5.62
N LEU A 188 -14.21 8.76 -4.78
CA LEU A 188 -13.53 8.06 -3.68
C LEU A 188 -14.44 7.76 -2.49
N THR A 189 -15.57 8.45 -2.39
CA THR A 189 -16.51 8.36 -1.26
C THR A 189 -17.83 7.68 -1.61
N ARG A 190 -17.99 7.21 -2.86
CA ARG A 190 -19.12 6.35 -3.25
C ARG A 190 -18.99 4.94 -2.67
N PRO A 191 -20.13 4.25 -2.43
CA PRO A 191 -20.16 2.84 -2.03
C PRO A 191 -19.55 1.93 -3.08
#